data_86aa371f82522fb6094c4481cc34532a
#
_entry.id   86aa371f82522fb6094c4481cc34532a
#
_cell.length_a   1.000
_cell.length_b   1.000
_cell.length_c   1.000
_cell.angle_alpha   90.00
_cell.angle_beta   90.00
_cell.angle_gamma   90.00
#
_symmetry.space_group_name_H-M   'P 1'
#
loop_
_entity.id
_entity.type
_entity.pdbx_description
1 polymer ?
#
loop_
_entity_poly.entity_id
_entity_poly.type
_entity_poly.pdbx_seq_one_letter_code
_entity_poly.pdbx_strand_id
1 'polypeptide(L)'
;MKKIWIQIKNISMSPTASWDDIKTQVLTERELLSNYLVFIAAIPAISGLLGLIFMGENFFRAVFWAVLFFGFALLGVYLTAKVMNFLATSFNAEQNTQTYFKLTAFSATPIFLSGIFFLIPPIYGLSLLGLYGFYLFWIGFHRIVICPREEQFNFFFISLIAYFLIIILIFLLPALISGTAVYQGIL
;
A
#
# COMPACT_ATOMS: atom_id res chain seq x y z
N MET A 1 -8.93 -16.13 7.07
CA MET A 1 -9.10 -15.91 5.62
C MET A 1 -10.45 -15.28 5.25
N LYS A 2 -11.62 -15.83 5.65
CA LYS A 2 -12.94 -15.20 5.34
C LYS A 2 -13.04 -13.72 5.76
N LYS A 3 -12.50 -13.34 6.92
CA LYS A 3 -12.56 -11.97 7.45
C LYS A 3 -11.77 -10.98 6.59
N ILE A 4 -10.60 -11.39 6.06
CA ILE A 4 -9.76 -10.58 5.16
C ILE A 4 -10.49 -10.32 3.84
N TRP A 5 -11.06 -11.35 3.23
CA TRP A 5 -11.80 -11.23 1.97
C TRP A 5 -13.02 -10.30 2.08
N ILE A 6 -13.73 -10.37 3.21
CA ILE A 6 -14.86 -9.46 3.49
C ILE A 6 -14.36 -8.02 3.60
N GLN A 7 -13.25 -7.78 4.30
CA GLN A 7 -12.66 -6.44 4.42
C GLN A 7 -12.20 -5.88 3.08
N ILE A 8 -11.49 -6.70 2.28
CA ILE A 8 -11.04 -6.31 0.92
C ILE A 8 -12.24 -5.95 0.04
N LYS A 9 -13.28 -6.79 0.02
CA LYS A 9 -14.49 -6.55 -0.76
C LYS A 9 -15.18 -5.27 -0.33
N ASN A 10 -15.39 -5.10 0.97
CA ASN A 10 -16.10 -3.95 1.52
C ASN A 10 -15.37 -2.64 1.23
N ILE A 11 -14.04 -2.56 1.48
CA ILE A 11 -13.27 -1.34 1.23
C ILE A 11 -13.22 -0.98 -0.25
N SER A 12 -13.27 -1.97 -1.15
CA SER A 12 -13.25 -1.73 -2.60
C SER A 12 -14.62 -1.35 -3.17
N MET A 13 -15.71 -1.90 -2.63
CA MET A 13 -17.06 -1.70 -3.18
C MET A 13 -17.87 -0.61 -2.46
N SER A 14 -17.62 -0.41 -1.16
CA SER A 14 -18.34 0.56 -0.32
C SER A 14 -17.36 1.30 0.59
N PRO A 15 -16.44 2.11 0.01
CA PRO A 15 -15.32 2.69 0.75
C PRO A 15 -15.79 3.56 1.92
N THR A 16 -16.81 4.38 1.72
CA THR A 16 -17.30 5.31 2.73
C THR A 16 -17.77 4.57 3.99
N ALA A 17 -18.67 3.59 3.83
CA ALA A 17 -19.17 2.79 4.96
C ALA A 17 -18.05 1.96 5.62
N SER A 18 -17.13 1.44 4.80
CA SER A 18 -16.00 0.65 5.32
C SER A 18 -15.05 1.50 6.18
N TRP A 19 -14.80 2.75 5.82
CA TRP A 19 -13.98 3.64 6.63
C TRP A 19 -14.64 4.01 7.95
N ASP A 20 -15.97 4.16 7.99
CA ASP A 20 -16.72 4.38 9.21
C ASP A 20 -16.63 3.15 10.15
N ASP A 21 -16.71 1.94 9.60
CA ASP A 21 -16.48 0.69 10.35
C ASP A 21 -15.04 0.56 10.84
N ILE A 22 -14.04 0.85 9.99
CA ILE A 22 -12.61 0.80 10.34
C ILE A 22 -12.27 1.78 11.46
N LYS A 23 -12.90 2.95 11.48
CA LYS A 23 -12.73 3.95 12.53
C LYS A 23 -13.06 3.37 13.91
N THR A 24 -14.11 2.59 14.03
CA THR A 24 -14.59 2.02 15.30
C THR A 24 -13.84 0.75 15.71
N GLN A 25 -13.16 0.08 14.78
CA GLN A 25 -12.43 -1.15 15.06
C GLN A 25 -11.19 -0.88 15.92
N VAL A 26 -11.08 -1.57 17.04
CA VAL A 26 -9.86 -1.60 17.85
C VAL A 26 -8.93 -2.66 17.27
N LEU A 27 -8.06 -2.25 16.32
CA LEU A 27 -7.06 -3.10 15.70
C LEU A 27 -5.67 -2.61 16.10
N THR A 28 -4.87 -3.46 16.70
CA THR A 28 -3.47 -3.12 16.98
C THR A 28 -2.66 -3.11 15.68
N GLU A 29 -1.55 -2.35 15.66
CA GLU A 29 -0.63 -2.33 14.52
C GLU A 29 -0.14 -3.75 14.18
N ARG A 30 0.15 -4.56 15.20
CA ARG A 30 0.60 -5.94 15.03
C ARG A 30 -0.46 -6.84 14.40
N GLU A 31 -1.71 -6.72 14.82
CA GLU A 31 -2.82 -7.51 14.25
C GLU A 31 -3.07 -7.12 12.80
N LEU A 32 -3.05 -5.83 12.49
CA LEU A 32 -3.25 -5.35 11.14
C LEU A 32 -2.08 -5.77 10.22
N LEU A 33 -0.85 -5.71 10.74
CA LEU A 33 0.33 -6.18 10.01
C LEU A 33 0.25 -7.68 9.73
N SER A 34 0.09 -8.51 10.78
CA SER A 34 0.19 -9.96 10.65
C SER A 34 -1.03 -10.61 10.03
N ASN A 35 -2.24 -10.09 10.30
CA ASN A 35 -3.48 -10.70 9.85
C ASN A 35 -4.04 -10.09 8.56
N TYR A 36 -3.47 -8.99 8.06
CA TYR A 36 -3.96 -8.32 6.87
C TYR A 36 -2.85 -7.97 5.89
N LEU A 37 -1.94 -7.07 6.28
CA LEU A 37 -0.96 -6.48 5.37
C LEU A 37 0.01 -7.51 4.78
N VAL A 38 0.47 -8.48 5.59
CA VAL A 38 1.34 -9.59 5.15
C VAL A 38 0.69 -10.36 3.99
N PHE A 39 -0.61 -10.67 4.09
CA PHE A 39 -1.30 -11.44 3.05
C PHE A 39 -1.49 -10.65 1.75
N ILE A 40 -1.87 -9.38 1.83
CA ILE A 40 -2.07 -8.58 0.61
C ILE A 40 -0.74 -8.18 -0.04
N ALA A 41 0.32 -7.91 0.74
CA ALA A 41 1.66 -7.61 0.21
C ALA A 41 2.34 -8.84 -0.42
N ALA A 42 1.96 -10.06 -0.02
CA ALA A 42 2.46 -11.28 -0.64
C ALA A 42 1.95 -11.44 -2.09
N ILE A 43 0.80 -10.88 -2.45
CA ILE A 43 0.21 -11.01 -3.80
C ILE A 43 1.17 -10.47 -4.87
N PRO A 44 1.59 -9.18 -4.85
CA PRO A 44 2.52 -8.66 -5.85
C PRO A 44 3.91 -9.32 -5.78
N ALA A 45 4.37 -9.70 -4.59
CA ALA A 45 5.67 -10.36 -4.44
C ALA A 45 5.68 -11.72 -5.14
N ILE A 46 4.65 -12.55 -4.93
CA ILE A 46 4.54 -13.89 -5.55
C ILE A 46 4.26 -13.75 -7.05
N SER A 47 3.34 -12.86 -7.43
CA SER A 47 2.99 -12.64 -8.84
C SER A 47 4.18 -12.11 -9.63
N GLY A 48 4.96 -11.18 -9.07
CA GLY A 48 6.16 -10.65 -9.70
C GLY A 48 7.27 -11.69 -9.77
N LEU A 49 7.48 -12.52 -8.73
CA LEU A 49 8.40 -13.65 -8.77
C LEU A 49 8.10 -14.57 -9.97
N LEU A 50 6.85 -15.00 -10.08
CA LEU A 50 6.44 -15.91 -11.17
C LEU A 50 6.54 -15.22 -12.54
N GLY A 51 6.12 -13.95 -12.62
CA GLY A 51 6.22 -13.16 -13.86
C GLY A 51 7.66 -12.99 -14.33
N LEU A 52 8.61 -12.70 -13.43
CA LEU A 52 10.03 -12.61 -13.75
C LEU A 52 10.58 -13.96 -14.25
N ILE A 53 10.21 -15.07 -13.63
CA ILE A 53 10.59 -16.42 -14.09
C ILE A 53 10.03 -16.70 -15.49
N PHE A 54 8.78 -16.34 -15.76
CA PHE A 54 8.18 -16.49 -17.09
C PHE A 54 8.87 -15.64 -18.16
N MET A 55 9.46 -14.49 -17.78
CA MET A 55 10.27 -13.65 -18.65
C MET A 55 11.69 -14.18 -18.88
N GLY A 56 12.08 -15.29 -18.24
CA GLY A 56 13.42 -15.88 -18.36
C GLY A 56 14.46 -15.29 -17.44
N GLU A 57 14.04 -14.50 -16.42
CA GLU A 57 14.97 -14.00 -15.40
C GLU A 57 15.57 -15.16 -14.59
N ASN A 58 16.79 -14.93 -14.09
CA ASN A 58 17.45 -15.88 -13.22
C ASN A 58 16.65 -16.11 -11.94
N PHE A 59 16.41 -17.38 -11.59
CA PHE A 59 15.61 -17.78 -10.44
C PHE A 59 16.04 -17.08 -9.13
N PHE A 60 17.35 -17.03 -8.86
CA PHE A 60 17.84 -16.40 -7.63
C PHE A 60 17.60 -14.89 -7.60
N ARG A 61 17.71 -14.22 -8.75
CA ARG A 61 17.39 -12.78 -8.87
C ARG A 61 15.89 -12.54 -8.66
N ALA A 62 15.04 -13.37 -9.25
CA ALA A 62 13.60 -13.26 -9.10
C ALA A 62 13.16 -13.46 -7.64
N VAL A 63 13.71 -14.46 -6.95
CA VAL A 63 13.48 -14.69 -5.52
C VAL A 63 13.98 -13.51 -4.70
N PHE A 64 15.19 -13.02 -4.97
CA PHE A 64 15.75 -11.89 -4.26
C PHE A 64 14.90 -10.63 -4.42
N TRP A 65 14.44 -10.35 -5.65
CA TRP A 65 13.49 -9.26 -5.91
C TRP A 65 12.20 -9.41 -5.10
N ALA A 66 11.60 -10.60 -5.09
CA ALA A 66 10.34 -10.84 -4.39
C ALA A 66 10.47 -10.63 -2.86
N VAL A 67 11.58 -11.10 -2.27
CA VAL A 67 11.86 -10.91 -0.84
C VAL A 67 12.05 -9.43 -0.52
N LEU A 68 12.83 -8.71 -1.34
CA LEU A 68 13.01 -7.27 -1.20
C LEU A 68 11.69 -6.52 -1.33
N PHE A 69 10.91 -6.83 -2.38
CA PHE A 69 9.63 -6.19 -2.61
C PHE A 69 8.68 -6.38 -1.43
N PHE A 70 8.57 -7.62 -0.93
CA PHE A 70 7.74 -7.92 0.23
C PHE A 70 8.17 -7.14 1.47
N GLY A 71 9.47 -7.10 1.75
CA GLY A 71 10.03 -6.34 2.87
C GLY A 71 9.77 -4.83 2.74
N PHE A 72 10.03 -4.26 1.56
CA PHE A 72 9.77 -2.84 1.29
C PHE A 72 8.28 -2.49 1.32
N ALA A 73 7.40 -3.40 0.88
CA ALA A 73 5.95 -3.21 0.95
C ALA A 73 5.47 -3.06 2.40
N LEU A 74 5.89 -3.96 3.28
CA LEU A 74 5.53 -3.89 4.70
C LEU A 74 6.13 -2.67 5.38
N LEU A 75 7.43 -2.44 5.17
CA LEU A 75 8.17 -1.32 5.76
C LEU A 75 7.62 0.02 5.25
N GLY A 76 7.33 0.14 3.97
CA GLY A 76 6.85 1.37 3.35
C GLY A 76 5.48 1.79 3.86
N VAL A 77 4.53 0.87 3.99
CA VAL A 77 3.22 1.16 4.59
C VAL A 77 3.37 1.63 6.04
N TYR A 78 4.22 0.96 6.82
CA TYR A 78 4.50 1.35 8.19
C TYR A 78 5.20 2.71 8.29
N LEU A 79 6.21 2.93 7.43
CA LEU A 79 6.95 4.19 7.38
C LEU A 79 6.04 5.36 7.01
N THR A 80 5.12 5.18 6.05
CA THR A 80 4.13 6.20 5.70
C THR A 80 3.30 6.60 6.92
N ALA A 81 2.83 5.63 7.69
CA ALA A 81 2.06 5.92 8.92
C ALA A 81 2.89 6.71 9.95
N LYS A 82 4.18 6.37 10.11
CA LYS A 82 5.09 7.11 10.99
C LYS A 82 5.36 8.53 10.51
N VAL A 83 5.58 8.70 9.20
CA VAL A 83 5.77 10.03 8.59
C VAL A 83 4.52 10.88 8.79
N MET A 84 3.32 10.35 8.56
CA MET A 84 2.08 11.06 8.81
C MET A 84 1.92 11.44 10.28
N ASN A 85 2.23 10.51 11.20
CA ASN A 85 2.17 10.81 12.64
C ASN A 85 3.15 11.90 13.07
N PHE A 86 4.33 11.93 12.47
CA PHE A 86 5.31 13.00 12.69
C PHE A 86 4.82 14.34 12.13
N LEU A 87 4.29 14.35 10.92
CA LEU A 87 3.74 15.55 10.27
C LEU A 87 2.52 16.11 11.00
N ALA A 88 1.73 15.25 11.67
CA ALA A 88 0.52 15.64 12.37
C ALA A 88 0.74 16.79 13.36
N THR A 89 1.91 16.84 14.02
CA THR A 89 2.28 17.94 14.93
C THR A 89 2.31 19.30 14.27
N SER A 90 2.80 19.36 13.01
CA SER A 90 2.94 20.61 12.26
C SER A 90 1.59 21.14 11.76
N PHE A 91 0.55 20.32 11.77
CA PHE A 91 -0.80 20.66 11.31
C PHE A 91 -1.84 20.62 12.43
N ASN A 92 -1.42 20.65 13.68
CA ASN A 92 -2.31 20.56 14.84
C ASN A 92 -3.29 19.37 14.78
N ALA A 93 -2.91 18.31 14.07
CA ALA A 93 -3.69 17.08 13.95
C ALA A 93 -3.38 16.11 15.10
N GLU A 94 -4.33 15.23 15.39
CA GLU A 94 -4.16 14.22 16.42
C GLU A 94 -3.04 13.23 16.07
N GLN A 95 -2.05 13.09 16.96
CA GLN A 95 -1.01 12.09 16.84
C GLN A 95 -1.55 10.71 17.25
N ASN A 96 -1.80 9.86 16.24
CA ASN A 96 -2.26 8.50 16.46
C ASN A 96 -1.71 7.59 15.38
N THR A 97 -0.54 7.00 15.63
CA THR A 97 0.13 6.09 14.65
C THR A 97 -0.79 4.97 14.19
N GLN A 98 -1.64 4.44 15.10
CA GLN A 98 -2.58 3.37 14.77
C GLN A 98 -3.61 3.80 13.72
N THR A 99 -4.13 5.03 13.84
CA THR A 99 -5.06 5.61 12.85
C THR A 99 -4.39 5.77 11.49
N TYR A 100 -3.17 6.33 11.46
CA TYR A 100 -2.40 6.48 10.21
C TYR A 100 -1.99 5.14 9.61
N PHE A 101 -1.68 4.14 10.44
CA PHE A 101 -1.37 2.79 9.95
C PHE A 101 -2.60 2.09 9.35
N LYS A 102 -3.78 2.25 9.94
CA LYS A 102 -5.05 1.81 9.32
C LYS A 102 -5.26 2.49 7.97
N LEU A 103 -5.09 3.82 7.92
CA LEU A 103 -5.27 4.59 6.70
C LEU A 103 -4.36 4.05 5.58
N THR A 104 -3.07 3.95 5.84
CA THR A 104 -2.08 3.53 4.83
C THR A 104 -2.25 2.07 4.42
N ALA A 105 -2.48 1.16 5.37
CA ALA A 105 -2.63 -0.27 5.10
C ALA A 105 -3.88 -0.58 4.25
N PHE A 106 -5.03 0.00 4.60
CA PHE A 106 -6.26 -0.23 3.85
C PHE A 106 -6.26 0.49 2.49
N SER A 107 -5.64 1.67 2.40
CA SER A 107 -5.49 2.37 1.12
C SER A 107 -4.51 1.67 0.17
N ALA A 108 -3.51 0.95 0.69
CA ALA A 108 -2.59 0.15 -0.13
C ALA A 108 -3.23 -1.11 -0.72
N THR A 109 -4.43 -1.49 -0.26
CA THR A 109 -5.11 -2.72 -0.71
C THR A 109 -5.27 -2.83 -2.22
N PRO A 110 -5.85 -1.85 -2.94
CA PRO A 110 -5.98 -1.94 -4.40
C PRO A 110 -4.62 -1.97 -5.10
N ILE A 111 -3.61 -1.25 -4.56
CA ILE A 111 -2.26 -1.20 -5.12
C ILE A 111 -1.63 -2.60 -5.09
N PHE A 112 -1.72 -3.29 -3.96
CA PHE A 112 -1.18 -4.64 -3.82
C PHE A 112 -2.03 -5.69 -4.54
N LEU A 113 -3.36 -5.56 -4.55
CA LEU A 113 -4.22 -6.47 -5.31
C LEU A 113 -3.95 -6.39 -6.81
N SER A 114 -3.76 -5.17 -7.34
CA SER A 114 -3.44 -4.99 -8.77
C SER A 114 -2.06 -5.55 -9.14
N GLY A 115 -1.21 -5.80 -8.16
CA GLY A 115 0.05 -6.51 -8.36
C GLY A 115 -0.10 -7.96 -8.85
N ILE A 116 -1.32 -8.53 -8.82
CA ILE A 116 -1.59 -9.83 -9.47
C ILE A 116 -1.28 -9.81 -10.96
N PHE A 117 -1.42 -8.65 -11.61
CA PHE A 117 -1.12 -8.48 -13.02
C PHE A 117 0.37 -8.58 -13.35
N PHE A 118 1.26 -8.56 -12.34
CA PHE A 118 2.69 -8.84 -12.54
C PHE A 118 2.97 -10.29 -12.92
N LEU A 119 1.98 -11.18 -12.79
CA LEU A 119 2.10 -12.56 -13.23
C LEU A 119 2.24 -12.67 -14.75
N ILE A 120 1.59 -11.79 -15.50
CA ILE A 120 1.47 -11.88 -16.97
C ILE A 120 2.00 -10.59 -17.62
N PRO A 121 3.24 -10.59 -18.17
CA PRO A 121 3.88 -9.39 -18.69
C PRO A 121 3.04 -8.55 -19.66
N PRO A 122 2.35 -9.12 -20.66
CA PRO A 122 1.53 -8.34 -21.59
C PRO A 122 0.42 -7.49 -20.97
N ILE A 123 0.02 -7.79 -19.74
CA ILE A 123 -1.06 -7.07 -19.06
C ILE A 123 -0.59 -6.24 -17.85
N TYR A 124 0.72 -5.99 -17.74
CA TYR A 124 1.26 -5.15 -16.63
C TYR A 124 0.58 -3.79 -16.51
N GLY A 125 0.11 -3.21 -17.62
CA GLY A 125 -0.63 -1.96 -17.61
C GLY A 125 -1.89 -1.98 -16.74
N LEU A 126 -2.49 -3.14 -16.50
CA LEU A 126 -3.65 -3.26 -15.61
C LEU A 126 -3.30 -3.04 -14.13
N SER A 127 -2.02 -3.08 -13.76
CA SER A 127 -1.58 -2.70 -12.40
C SER A 127 -1.92 -1.25 -12.06
N LEU A 128 -2.14 -0.38 -13.07
CA LEU A 128 -2.63 0.99 -12.88
C LEU A 128 -4.00 1.06 -12.19
N LEU A 129 -4.79 -0.03 -12.20
CA LEU A 129 -6.02 -0.13 -11.39
C LEU A 129 -5.72 0.05 -9.89
N GLY A 130 -4.48 -0.20 -9.47
CA GLY A 130 -4.01 0.09 -8.12
C GLY A 130 -4.08 1.57 -7.73
N LEU A 131 -4.11 2.50 -8.69
CA LEU A 131 -4.29 3.94 -8.44
C LEU A 131 -5.58 4.25 -7.68
N TYR A 132 -6.57 3.34 -7.71
CA TYR A 132 -7.75 3.40 -6.86
C TYR A 132 -7.39 3.48 -5.36
N GLY A 133 -6.21 3.02 -4.95
CA GLY A 133 -5.69 3.16 -3.59
C GLY A 133 -5.56 4.63 -3.14
N PHE A 134 -5.23 5.55 -4.05
CA PHE A 134 -5.17 6.98 -3.74
C PHE A 134 -6.55 7.59 -3.49
N TYR A 135 -7.57 7.10 -4.20
CA TYR A 135 -8.96 7.46 -3.93
C TYR A 135 -9.42 6.95 -2.56
N LEU A 136 -9.06 5.71 -2.20
CA LEU A 136 -9.32 5.19 -0.85
C LEU A 136 -8.61 6.00 0.23
N PHE A 137 -7.36 6.42 -0.03
CA PHE A 137 -6.60 7.28 0.88
C PHE A 137 -7.30 8.62 1.09
N TRP A 138 -7.83 9.24 0.01
CA TRP A 138 -8.63 10.47 0.07
C TRP A 138 -9.83 10.30 1.01
N ILE A 139 -10.68 9.29 0.76
CA ILE A 139 -11.88 9.07 1.58
C ILE A 139 -11.50 8.77 3.03
N GLY A 140 -10.54 7.86 3.22
CA GLY A 140 -10.08 7.44 4.55
C GLY A 140 -9.52 8.61 5.35
N PHE A 141 -8.69 9.44 4.75
CA PHE A 141 -8.13 10.62 5.42
C PHE A 141 -9.22 11.51 6.00
N HIS A 142 -10.24 11.85 5.21
CA HIS A 142 -11.34 12.72 5.67
C HIS A 142 -12.31 12.04 6.67
N ARG A 143 -12.27 10.72 6.79
CA ARG A 143 -13.15 9.97 7.70
C ARG A 143 -12.53 9.65 9.03
N ILE A 144 -11.24 9.32 9.06
CA ILE A 144 -10.61 8.79 10.27
C ILE A 144 -9.55 9.71 10.87
N VAL A 145 -9.00 10.67 10.10
CA VAL A 145 -7.99 11.61 10.60
C VAL A 145 -8.67 12.80 11.25
N ILE A 146 -8.27 13.11 12.48
CA ILE A 146 -8.76 14.25 13.24
C ILE A 146 -7.78 15.39 13.07
N CYS A 147 -8.20 16.45 12.35
CA CYS A 147 -7.41 17.62 12.03
C CYS A 147 -8.30 18.87 11.98
N PRO A 148 -7.82 20.05 12.42
CA PRO A 148 -8.52 21.32 12.25
C PRO A 148 -8.84 21.59 10.77
N ARG A 149 -10.02 22.14 10.49
CA ARG A 149 -10.48 22.37 9.10
C ARG A 149 -9.54 23.25 8.28
N GLU A 150 -8.92 24.21 8.91
CA GLU A 150 -7.96 25.17 8.29
C GLU A 150 -6.71 24.45 7.77
N GLU A 151 -6.23 23.43 8.49
CA GLU A 151 -5.00 22.71 8.17
C GLU A 151 -5.27 21.40 7.41
N GLN A 152 -6.52 20.94 7.35
CA GLN A 152 -6.90 19.63 6.82
C GLN A 152 -6.45 19.45 5.37
N PHE A 153 -6.59 20.48 4.52
CA PHE A 153 -6.20 20.42 3.11
C PHE A 153 -4.68 20.30 2.96
N ASN A 154 -3.91 21.12 3.68
CA ASN A 154 -2.46 21.11 3.62
C ASN A 154 -1.90 19.79 4.15
N PHE A 155 -2.41 19.31 5.28
CA PHE A 155 -2.00 18.04 5.87
C PHE A 155 -2.32 16.85 4.94
N PHE A 156 -3.52 16.84 4.34
CA PHE A 156 -3.89 15.83 3.33
C PHE A 156 -2.91 15.82 2.17
N PHE A 157 -2.62 16.99 1.58
CA PHE A 157 -1.78 17.08 0.38
C PHE A 157 -0.35 16.61 0.63
N ILE A 158 0.26 17.03 1.75
CA ILE A 158 1.61 16.60 2.13
C ILE A 158 1.63 15.09 2.46
N SER A 159 0.62 14.60 3.15
CA SER A 159 0.48 13.16 3.43
C SER A 159 0.31 12.34 2.15
N LEU A 160 -0.46 12.84 1.19
CA LEU A 160 -0.65 12.18 -0.11
C LEU A 160 0.66 12.11 -0.90
N ILE A 161 1.43 13.21 -0.92
CA ILE A 161 2.75 13.24 -1.56
C ILE A 161 3.70 12.24 -0.90
N ALA A 162 3.76 12.22 0.43
CA ALA A 162 4.60 11.27 1.17
C ALA A 162 4.20 9.82 0.86
N TYR A 163 2.90 9.53 0.87
CA TYR A 163 2.37 8.21 0.51
C TYR A 163 2.74 7.82 -0.91
N PHE A 164 2.57 8.73 -1.88
CA PHE A 164 2.91 8.50 -3.28
C PHE A 164 4.40 8.21 -3.47
N LEU A 165 5.28 9.02 -2.87
CA LEU A 165 6.73 8.83 -2.97
C LEU A 165 7.16 7.49 -2.36
N ILE A 166 6.61 7.11 -1.22
CA ILE A 166 6.93 5.83 -0.58
C ILE A 166 6.43 4.66 -1.44
N ILE A 167 5.26 4.75 -2.05
CA ILE A 167 4.77 3.74 -2.99
C ILE A 167 5.73 3.59 -4.19
N ILE A 168 6.18 4.70 -4.76
CA ILE A 168 7.20 4.64 -5.84
C ILE A 168 8.46 3.91 -5.36
N LEU A 169 8.95 4.21 -4.17
CA LEU A 169 10.13 3.56 -3.62
C LEU A 169 9.92 2.05 -3.38
N ILE A 170 8.73 1.64 -2.93
CA ILE A 170 8.38 0.21 -2.78
C ILE A 170 8.54 -0.56 -4.10
N PHE A 171 8.17 0.06 -5.21
CA PHE A 171 8.27 -0.59 -6.52
C PHE A 171 9.67 -0.45 -7.15
N LEU A 172 10.31 0.70 -6.99
CA LEU A 172 11.57 1.02 -7.66
C LEU A 172 12.78 0.36 -6.99
N LEU A 173 12.91 0.44 -5.66
CA LEU A 173 14.10 -0.02 -4.95
C LEU A 173 14.37 -1.52 -5.11
N PRO A 174 13.39 -2.44 -4.99
CA PRO A 174 13.62 -3.86 -5.22
C PRO A 174 14.18 -4.16 -6.61
N ALA A 175 13.68 -3.47 -7.64
CA ALA A 175 14.13 -3.64 -9.01
C ALA A 175 15.57 -3.14 -9.20
N LEU A 176 15.91 -1.98 -8.66
CA LEU A 176 17.27 -1.43 -8.72
C LEU A 176 18.29 -2.29 -7.96
N ILE A 177 17.95 -2.75 -6.76
CA ILE A 177 18.86 -3.53 -5.90
C ILE A 177 19.07 -4.93 -6.46
N SER A 178 18.01 -5.57 -6.98
CA SER A 178 18.10 -6.92 -7.55
C SER A 178 18.71 -6.96 -8.96
N GLY A 179 18.76 -5.81 -9.64
CA GLY A 179 19.21 -5.72 -11.04
C GLY A 179 18.28 -6.46 -12.00
N THR A 180 17.00 -6.64 -11.64
CA THR A 180 16.01 -7.29 -12.51
C THR A 180 15.51 -6.33 -13.59
N ALA A 181 15.27 -6.88 -14.78
CA ALA A 181 14.81 -6.12 -15.96
C ALA A 181 13.29 -5.84 -15.93
N VAL A 182 12.66 -5.73 -14.76
CA VAL A 182 11.19 -5.53 -14.63
C VAL A 182 10.68 -4.36 -15.47
N TYR A 183 11.54 -3.39 -15.78
CA TYR A 183 11.19 -2.19 -16.54
C TYR A 183 11.81 -2.11 -17.94
N GLN A 184 12.65 -3.07 -18.38
CA GLN A 184 13.24 -3.04 -19.72
C GLN A 184 12.22 -3.25 -20.84
N GLY A 185 11.01 -3.67 -20.52
CA GLY A 185 9.89 -3.80 -21.47
C GLY A 185 8.96 -2.59 -21.54
N ILE A 186 9.24 -1.51 -20.78
CA ILE A 186 8.40 -0.30 -20.74
C ILE A 186 9.13 0.90 -21.39
N LEU A 187 10.44 0.77 -21.67
CA LEU A 187 11.24 1.73 -22.45
C LEU A 187 11.52 1.18 -23.83
#